data_4c2183c472b5cb05265c2ccfdf3f48e9
#
_entry.id   4c2183c472b5cb05265c2ccfdf3f48e9
#
_cell.length_a   1.000
_cell.length_b   1.000
_cell.length_c   1.000
_cell.angle_alpha   90.00
_cell.angle_beta   90.00
_cell.angle_gamma   90.00
#
_symmetry.space_group_name_H-M   'P 1'
#
loop_
_entity.id
_entity.type
_entity.pdbx_description
1 polymer ?
#
loop_
_entity_poly.entity_id
_entity_poly.type
_entity_poly.pdbx_seq_one_letter_code
_entity_poly.pdbx_strand_id
1 'polypeptide(L)'
;AQELKNLYDISKLLICDVRESDEYNHEHIISAINTPLSKFNINEVNNLSKTKQLIFHCQSGTRTRMSEDLFKNINCEEVLILCDGIKDWKQLGFAVVKFNKAPLPIMRQVQIITGILVLIGILMSFLVNKYLIIISIFAGCGLIFAGITGFCGMAKLLMLLSFNKNNSRNKSCT
;
A
#
# COMPACT_ATOMS: atom_id res chain seq x y z
N ALA A 1 6.21 8.02 17.63
CA ALA A 1 7.38 8.46 16.83
C ALA A 1 8.31 9.39 17.61
N GLN A 2 7.77 10.30 18.43
CA GLN A 2 8.61 11.23 19.21
C GLN A 2 9.52 10.52 20.21
N GLU A 3 9.04 9.51 20.89
CA GLU A 3 9.82 8.70 21.83
C GLU A 3 10.97 7.96 21.14
N LEU A 4 10.74 7.46 19.94
CA LEU A 4 11.76 6.81 19.12
C LEU A 4 12.98 7.70 18.86
N LYS A 5 12.75 8.98 18.58
CA LYS A 5 13.84 9.93 18.31
C LYS A 5 14.72 10.17 19.55
N ASN A 6 14.12 10.10 20.72
CA ASN A 6 14.80 10.40 22.00
C ASN A 6 15.48 9.19 22.62
N LEU A 7 14.98 7.97 22.33
CA LEU A 7 15.43 6.74 23.00
C LEU A 7 16.38 5.91 22.14
N TYR A 8 16.34 6.06 20.81
CA TYR A 8 17.07 5.17 19.91
C TYR A 8 17.97 5.92 18.94
N ASP A 9 19.16 5.38 18.75
CA ASP A 9 20.05 5.79 17.68
C ASP A 9 19.48 5.27 16.33
N ILE A 10 18.92 6.19 15.54
CA ILE A 10 18.26 5.89 14.25
C ILE A 10 19.20 5.10 13.31
N SER A 11 20.51 5.25 13.47
CA SER A 11 21.49 4.51 12.65
C SER A 11 21.50 3.00 12.92
N LYS A 12 21.06 2.58 14.10
CA LYS A 12 20.96 1.18 14.52
C LYS A 12 19.58 0.57 14.26
N LEU A 13 18.63 1.37 13.82
CA LEU A 13 17.26 0.94 13.59
C LEU A 13 17.08 0.52 12.13
N LEU A 14 16.35 -0.58 11.93
CA LEU A 14 15.84 -0.98 10.62
C LEU A 14 14.35 -0.72 10.58
N ILE A 15 13.93 0.26 9.80
CA ILE A 15 12.52 0.63 9.65
C ILE A 15 11.91 -0.22 8.54
N CYS A 16 10.88 -0.99 8.87
CA CYS A 16 10.16 -1.89 7.96
C CYS A 16 8.75 -1.35 7.68
N ASP A 17 8.51 -0.99 6.44
CA ASP A 17 7.19 -0.57 5.97
C ASP A 17 6.39 -1.77 5.47
N VAL A 18 5.35 -2.17 6.21
CA VAL A 18 4.52 -3.34 5.88
C VAL A 18 3.37 -3.01 4.93
N ARG A 19 3.30 -1.80 4.41
CA ARG A 19 2.31 -1.42 3.39
C ARG A 19 2.63 -2.07 2.05
N GLU A 20 1.64 -2.10 1.17
CA GLU A 20 1.85 -2.58 -0.19
C GLU A 20 2.86 -1.70 -0.95
N SER A 21 3.51 -2.31 -1.94
CA SER A 21 4.62 -1.67 -2.66
C SER A 21 4.21 -0.40 -3.41
N ASP A 22 2.95 -0.25 -3.80
CA ASP A 22 2.42 0.95 -4.43
C ASP A 22 2.28 2.12 -3.42
N GLU A 23 1.86 1.82 -2.18
CA GLU A 23 1.81 2.82 -1.10
C GLU A 23 3.24 3.29 -0.74
N TYR A 24 4.18 2.34 -0.60
CA TYR A 24 5.58 2.61 -0.31
C TYR A 24 6.24 3.46 -1.41
N ASN A 25 6.00 3.10 -2.68
CA ASN A 25 6.55 3.83 -3.82
C ASN A 25 5.97 5.25 -3.96
N HIS A 26 4.79 5.50 -3.40
CA HIS A 26 4.20 6.84 -3.41
C HIS A 26 4.85 7.75 -2.36
N GLU A 27 4.96 7.27 -1.13
CA GLU A 27 5.70 7.92 -0.05
C GLU A 27 6.17 6.89 0.98
N HIS A 28 7.34 7.08 1.56
CA HIS A 28 7.85 6.24 2.63
C HIS A 28 8.79 7.01 3.58
N ILE A 29 9.06 6.46 4.75
CA ILE A 29 10.04 7.00 5.69
C ILE A 29 11.44 6.81 5.10
N ILE A 30 12.30 7.80 5.22
CA ILE A 30 13.69 7.73 4.75
C ILE A 30 14.37 6.48 5.33
N SER A 31 15.08 5.74 4.50
CA SER A 31 15.77 4.49 4.85
C SER A 31 14.87 3.33 5.27
N ALA A 32 13.54 3.45 5.17
CA ALA A 32 12.65 2.33 5.38
C ALA A 32 12.76 1.29 4.26
N ILE A 33 12.65 0.01 4.62
CA ILE A 33 12.59 -1.11 3.68
C ILE A 33 11.15 -1.56 3.55
N ASN A 34 10.71 -1.83 2.31
CA ASN A 34 9.36 -2.32 2.08
C ASN A 34 9.28 -3.85 2.29
N THR A 35 8.47 -4.25 3.26
CA THR A 35 8.19 -5.66 3.59
C THR A 35 6.67 -5.89 3.62
N PRO A 36 6.00 -5.90 2.45
CA PRO A 36 4.53 -5.94 2.38
C PRO A 36 3.97 -7.16 3.10
N LEU A 37 2.90 -7.00 3.91
CA LEU A 37 2.25 -8.11 4.60
C LEU A 37 1.76 -9.20 3.65
N SER A 38 1.32 -8.84 2.44
CA SER A 38 0.89 -9.79 1.40
C SER A 38 2.01 -10.75 0.92
N LYS A 39 3.27 -10.38 1.16
CA LYS A 39 4.48 -11.13 0.74
C LYS A 39 5.49 -11.24 1.86
N PHE A 40 5.03 -11.15 3.10
CA PHE A 40 5.93 -11.13 4.25
C PHE A 40 6.71 -12.45 4.35
N ASN A 41 8.04 -12.32 4.39
CA ASN A 41 8.95 -13.46 4.52
C ASN A 41 9.82 -13.26 5.75
N ILE A 42 9.56 -14.06 6.78
CA ILE A 42 10.27 -13.99 8.06
C ILE A 42 11.78 -14.25 7.90
N ASN A 43 12.18 -15.12 6.98
CA ASN A 43 13.59 -15.44 6.76
C ASN A 43 14.35 -14.25 6.15
N GLU A 44 13.73 -13.49 5.25
CA GLU A 44 14.31 -12.26 4.70
C GLU A 44 14.50 -11.23 5.80
N VAL A 45 13.49 -11.03 6.64
CA VAL A 45 13.55 -10.07 7.76
C VAL A 45 14.62 -10.49 8.76
N ASN A 46 14.71 -11.76 9.14
CA ASN A 46 15.74 -12.29 10.02
C ASN A 46 17.16 -12.07 9.48
N ASN A 47 17.35 -12.21 8.17
CA ASN A 47 18.65 -11.95 7.55
C ASN A 47 19.05 -10.46 7.59
N LEU A 48 18.07 -9.55 7.50
CA LEU A 48 18.27 -8.11 7.55
C LEU A 48 18.49 -7.60 8.97
N SER A 49 17.94 -8.29 9.98
CA SER A 49 17.90 -7.85 11.38
C SER A 49 19.08 -8.29 12.26
N LYS A 50 20.04 -9.05 11.71
CA LYS A 50 21.13 -9.70 12.47
C LYS A 50 21.87 -8.81 13.48
N THR A 51 21.85 -7.49 13.31
CA THR A 51 22.57 -6.52 14.16
C THR A 51 21.78 -5.25 14.44
N LYS A 52 20.45 -5.24 14.10
CA LYS A 52 19.64 -4.03 14.19
C LYS A 52 18.32 -4.31 14.90
N GLN A 53 17.86 -3.34 15.67
CA GLN A 53 16.51 -3.33 16.19
C GLN A 53 15.52 -3.04 15.07
N LEU A 54 14.39 -3.75 15.05
CA LEU A 54 13.37 -3.64 14.01
C LEU A 54 12.24 -2.72 14.44
N ILE A 55 11.81 -1.86 13.55
CA ILE A 55 10.59 -1.06 13.71
C ILE A 55 9.66 -1.32 12.56
N PHE A 56 8.48 -1.85 12.87
CA PHE A 56 7.42 -2.02 11.88
C PHE A 56 6.44 -0.85 11.90
N HIS A 57 6.08 -0.37 10.72
CA HIS A 57 5.03 0.62 10.59
C HIS A 57 4.12 0.33 9.38
N CYS A 58 2.90 0.82 9.46
CA CYS A 58 1.99 0.88 8.32
C CYS A 58 1.45 2.31 8.16
N GLN A 59 0.29 2.48 7.55
CA GLN A 59 -0.32 3.80 7.34
C GLN A 59 -0.80 4.45 8.65
N SER A 60 -1.49 3.66 9.53
CA SER A 60 -2.19 4.15 10.74
C SER A 60 -2.02 3.24 11.96
N GLY A 61 -1.03 2.33 11.94
CA GLY A 61 -0.81 1.38 13.02
C GLY A 61 -1.74 0.15 13.04
N THR A 62 -2.88 0.18 12.34
CA THR A 62 -3.87 -0.91 12.40
C THR A 62 -3.32 -2.23 11.86
N ARG A 63 -2.73 -2.22 10.65
CA ARG A 63 -2.15 -3.43 10.03
C ARG A 63 -1.03 -4.04 10.87
N THR A 64 -0.16 -3.21 11.43
CA THR A 64 0.94 -3.67 12.29
C THR A 64 0.44 -4.30 13.57
N ARG A 65 -0.58 -3.72 14.25
CA ARG A 65 -1.19 -4.32 15.44
C ARG A 65 -1.85 -5.67 15.14
N MET A 66 -2.59 -5.77 14.03
CA MET A 66 -3.23 -7.03 13.62
C MET A 66 -2.22 -8.13 13.27
N SER A 67 -0.98 -7.76 12.94
CA SER A 67 0.10 -8.69 12.57
C SER A 67 1.16 -8.87 13.66
N GLU A 68 0.88 -8.43 14.88
CA GLU A 68 1.84 -8.47 15.99
C GLU A 68 2.34 -9.88 16.29
N ASP A 69 1.46 -10.89 16.23
CA ASP A 69 1.84 -12.29 16.44
C ASP A 69 2.80 -12.82 15.37
N LEU A 70 2.72 -12.29 14.15
CA LEU A 70 3.67 -12.62 13.08
C LEU A 70 5.07 -12.08 13.41
N PHE A 71 5.16 -10.91 14.01
CA PHE A 71 6.43 -10.28 14.35
C PHE A 71 7.13 -10.87 15.57
N LYS A 72 6.38 -11.50 16.49
CA LYS A 72 6.94 -12.22 17.67
C LYS A 72 7.86 -13.39 17.28
N ASN A 73 7.68 -13.92 16.07
CA ASN A 73 8.49 -15.04 15.58
C ASN A 73 9.81 -14.60 14.91
N ILE A 74 10.10 -13.30 14.90
CA ILE A 74 11.33 -12.77 14.31
C ILE A 74 12.45 -12.91 15.33
N ASN A 75 13.59 -13.44 14.87
CA ASN A 75 14.77 -13.63 15.71
C ASN A 75 15.62 -12.35 15.71
N CYS A 76 15.25 -11.37 16.55
CA CYS A 76 16.00 -10.13 16.76
C CYS A 76 15.94 -9.70 18.23
N GLU A 77 16.82 -8.78 18.62
CA GLU A 77 16.91 -8.32 20.01
C GLU A 77 15.62 -7.61 20.47
N GLU A 78 15.04 -6.79 19.60
CA GLU A 78 13.84 -6.03 19.91
C GLU A 78 13.04 -5.72 18.65
N VAL A 79 11.72 -5.92 18.75
CA VAL A 79 10.75 -5.54 17.72
C VAL A 79 9.84 -4.45 18.24
N LEU A 80 9.87 -3.31 17.59
CA LEU A 80 9.06 -2.14 17.92
C LEU A 80 7.96 -1.95 16.87
N ILE A 81 6.83 -1.41 17.30
CA ILE A 81 5.71 -1.05 16.40
C ILE A 81 5.44 0.43 16.52
N LEU A 82 5.41 1.13 15.40
CA LEU A 82 4.99 2.51 15.34
C LEU A 82 3.46 2.58 15.36
N CYS A 83 2.88 2.92 16.52
CA CYS A 83 1.46 2.77 16.83
C CYS A 83 0.53 3.48 15.84
N ASP A 84 0.85 4.70 15.42
CA ASP A 84 0.03 5.50 14.50
C ASP A 84 0.62 5.59 13.08
N GLY A 85 1.65 4.77 12.82
CA GLY A 85 2.24 4.58 11.52
C GLY A 85 2.85 5.85 10.90
N ILE A 86 2.96 5.87 9.57
CA ILE A 86 3.56 7.00 8.84
C ILE A 86 2.74 8.30 8.96
N LYS A 87 1.46 8.22 9.35
CA LYS A 87 0.65 9.43 9.57
C LYS A 87 1.18 10.26 10.72
N ASP A 88 1.41 9.66 11.88
CA ASP A 88 1.97 10.32 13.05
C ASP A 88 3.39 10.82 12.77
N TRP A 89 4.20 10.02 12.09
CA TRP A 89 5.55 10.40 11.65
C TRP A 89 5.54 11.73 10.89
N LYS A 90 4.59 11.91 9.97
CA LYS A 90 4.44 13.15 9.20
C LYS A 90 3.90 14.31 10.04
N GLN A 91 2.95 14.06 10.94
CA GLN A 91 2.38 15.10 11.81
C GLN A 91 3.43 15.71 12.74
N LEU A 92 4.39 14.90 13.17
CA LEU A 92 5.52 15.34 13.99
C LEU A 92 6.63 16.03 13.17
N GLY A 93 6.41 16.22 11.86
CA GLY A 93 7.34 16.95 10.98
C GLY A 93 8.56 16.13 10.55
N PHE A 94 8.56 14.81 10.75
CA PHE A 94 9.68 13.99 10.30
C PHE A 94 9.67 13.77 8.79
N ALA A 95 10.87 13.72 8.22
CA ALA A 95 11.05 13.64 6.79
C ALA A 95 10.57 12.30 6.21
N VAL A 96 9.89 12.39 5.07
CA VAL A 96 9.49 11.26 4.23
C VAL A 96 9.95 11.50 2.79
N VAL A 97 10.28 10.45 2.10
CA VAL A 97 10.53 10.49 0.65
C VAL A 97 9.19 10.44 -0.05
N LYS A 98 8.90 11.42 -0.90
CA LYS A 98 7.70 11.45 -1.75
C LYS A 98 8.10 11.41 -3.21
N PHE A 99 7.53 10.50 -3.94
CA PHE A 99 7.70 10.45 -5.39
C PHE A 99 6.50 11.14 -6.06
N ASN A 100 6.66 12.41 -6.41
CA ASN A 100 5.62 13.20 -7.07
C ASN A 100 5.18 12.64 -8.44
N LYS A 101 5.90 11.68 -8.99
CA LYS A 101 5.59 11.00 -10.26
C LYS A 101 5.09 9.56 -10.08
N ALA A 102 4.90 9.09 -8.84
CA ALA A 102 4.32 7.78 -8.65
C ALA A 102 2.87 7.78 -9.16
N PRO A 103 2.49 6.82 -10.01
CA PRO A 103 1.11 6.71 -10.47
C PRO A 103 0.19 6.47 -9.26
N LEU A 104 -1.06 6.94 -9.38
CA LEU A 104 -2.07 6.71 -8.34
C LEU A 104 -2.16 5.22 -8.00
N PRO A 105 -2.38 4.87 -6.71
CA PRO A 105 -2.63 3.49 -6.32
C PRO A 105 -3.71 2.85 -7.21
N ILE A 106 -3.48 1.62 -7.65
CA ILE A 106 -4.34 0.93 -8.62
C ILE A 106 -5.81 0.93 -8.20
N MET A 107 -6.09 0.72 -6.90
CA MET A 107 -7.47 0.76 -6.38
C MET A 107 -8.14 2.12 -6.59
N ARG A 108 -7.42 3.23 -6.44
CA ARG A 108 -7.96 4.56 -6.72
C ARG A 108 -8.23 4.77 -8.20
N GLN A 109 -7.36 4.25 -9.08
CA GLN A 109 -7.58 4.29 -10.53
C GLN A 109 -8.83 3.50 -10.91
N VAL A 110 -9.02 2.30 -10.35
CA VAL A 110 -10.23 1.49 -10.56
C VAL A 110 -11.48 2.25 -10.14
N GLN A 111 -11.49 2.86 -8.95
CA GLN A 111 -12.65 3.62 -8.44
C GLN A 111 -13.01 4.79 -9.36
N ILE A 112 -12.03 5.55 -9.82
CA ILE A 112 -12.24 6.69 -10.74
C ILE A 112 -12.80 6.21 -12.07
N ILE A 113 -12.18 5.20 -12.68
CA ILE A 113 -12.60 4.69 -14.00
C ILE A 113 -14.01 4.11 -13.93
N THR A 114 -14.30 3.31 -12.91
CA THR A 114 -15.62 2.69 -12.77
C THR A 114 -16.68 3.75 -12.45
N GLY A 115 -16.37 4.73 -11.62
CA GLY A 115 -17.27 5.86 -11.35
C GLY A 115 -17.61 6.65 -12.62
N ILE A 116 -16.63 6.95 -13.46
CA ILE A 116 -16.82 7.61 -14.75
C ILE A 116 -17.68 6.76 -15.68
N LEU A 117 -17.45 5.45 -15.78
CA LEU A 117 -18.22 4.52 -16.59
C LEU A 117 -19.70 4.49 -16.19
N VAL A 118 -19.98 4.46 -14.89
CA VAL A 118 -21.35 4.51 -14.36
C VAL A 118 -22.03 5.81 -14.73
N LEU A 119 -21.37 6.96 -14.54
CA LEU A 119 -21.93 8.27 -14.90
C LEU A 119 -22.19 8.40 -16.40
N ILE A 120 -21.26 7.98 -17.25
CA ILE A 120 -21.42 7.99 -18.70
C ILE A 120 -22.60 7.09 -19.11
N GLY A 121 -22.71 5.88 -18.57
CA GLY A 121 -23.79 4.96 -18.89
C GLY A 121 -25.18 5.50 -18.52
N ILE A 122 -25.30 6.16 -17.36
CA ILE A 122 -26.53 6.84 -16.96
C ILE A 122 -26.87 8.00 -17.91
N LEU A 123 -25.89 8.88 -18.16
CA LEU A 123 -26.10 10.06 -19.01
C LEU A 123 -26.48 9.65 -20.44
N MET A 124 -25.80 8.68 -21.02
CA MET A 124 -26.11 8.14 -22.35
C MET A 124 -27.50 7.46 -22.41
N SER A 125 -27.92 6.84 -21.30
CA SER A 125 -29.24 6.25 -21.18
C SER A 125 -30.38 7.30 -21.33
N PHE A 126 -30.18 8.50 -20.78
CA PHE A 126 -31.13 9.60 -20.90
C PHE A 126 -31.09 10.31 -22.25
N LEU A 127 -29.89 10.48 -22.85
CA LEU A 127 -29.71 11.31 -24.03
C LEU A 127 -29.89 10.55 -25.37
N VAL A 128 -29.53 9.26 -25.39
CA VAL A 128 -29.41 8.49 -26.62
C VAL A 128 -30.40 7.31 -26.64
N ASN A 129 -30.24 6.38 -25.72
CA ASN A 129 -31.07 5.19 -25.69
C ASN A 129 -31.10 4.57 -24.28
N LYS A 130 -32.32 4.32 -23.76
CA LYS A 130 -32.55 3.71 -22.44
C LYS A 130 -31.83 2.39 -22.22
N TYR A 131 -31.48 1.63 -23.26
CA TYR A 131 -30.78 0.36 -23.13
C TYR A 131 -29.30 0.54 -22.69
N LEU A 132 -28.72 1.73 -22.82
CA LEU A 132 -27.34 2.00 -22.43
C LEU A 132 -27.14 1.99 -20.90
N ILE A 133 -28.22 1.99 -20.14
CA ILE A 133 -28.16 1.80 -18.67
C ILE A 133 -27.51 0.45 -18.27
N ILE A 134 -27.55 -0.54 -19.18
CA ILE A 134 -26.92 -1.85 -18.98
C ILE A 134 -25.42 -1.71 -18.67
N ILE A 135 -24.75 -0.72 -19.24
CA ILE A 135 -23.32 -0.44 -18.98
C ILE A 135 -23.10 -0.09 -17.50
N SER A 136 -23.96 0.76 -16.93
CA SER A 136 -23.89 1.15 -15.52
C SER A 136 -24.19 -0.03 -14.58
N ILE A 137 -25.18 -0.84 -14.93
CA ILE A 137 -25.55 -2.05 -14.18
C ILE A 137 -24.38 -3.04 -14.17
N PHE A 138 -23.76 -3.30 -15.33
CA PHE A 138 -22.61 -4.19 -15.44
C PHE A 138 -21.41 -3.70 -14.62
N ALA A 139 -21.11 -2.40 -14.67
CA ALA A 139 -20.04 -1.81 -13.88
C ALA A 139 -20.31 -1.92 -12.36
N GLY A 140 -21.56 -1.69 -11.93
CA GLY A 140 -21.98 -1.83 -10.55
C GLY A 140 -21.90 -3.28 -10.04
N CYS A 141 -22.39 -4.24 -10.82
CA CYS A 141 -22.28 -5.67 -10.48
C CYS A 141 -20.82 -6.12 -10.38
N GLY A 142 -19.96 -5.63 -11.28
CA GLY A 142 -18.53 -5.90 -11.25
C GLY A 142 -17.84 -5.39 -9.97
N LEU A 143 -18.24 -4.22 -9.47
CA LEU A 143 -17.74 -3.68 -8.20
C LEU A 143 -18.19 -4.51 -7.01
N ILE A 144 -19.46 -4.92 -6.97
CA ILE A 144 -19.99 -5.78 -5.88
C ILE A 144 -19.24 -7.12 -5.88
N PHE A 145 -19.10 -7.74 -7.05
CA PHE A 145 -18.34 -8.99 -7.19
C PHE A 145 -16.88 -8.84 -6.70
N ALA A 146 -16.21 -7.77 -7.11
CA ALA A 146 -14.85 -7.48 -6.69
C ALA A 146 -14.74 -7.26 -5.16
N GLY A 147 -15.74 -6.62 -4.55
CA GLY A 147 -15.78 -6.40 -3.11
C GLY A 147 -15.95 -7.69 -2.30
N ILE A 148 -16.77 -8.62 -2.80
CA ILE A 148 -17.04 -9.90 -2.11
C ILE A 148 -15.88 -10.90 -2.29
N THR A 149 -15.35 -11.02 -3.52
CA THR A 149 -14.35 -12.05 -3.86
C THR A 149 -12.91 -11.60 -3.65
N GLY A 150 -12.67 -10.30 -3.49
CA GLY A 150 -11.32 -9.70 -3.51
C GLY A 150 -10.66 -9.73 -4.89
N PHE A 151 -11.35 -10.26 -5.92
CA PHE A 151 -10.86 -10.36 -7.29
C PHE A 151 -11.40 -9.22 -8.14
N CYS A 152 -10.55 -8.26 -8.51
CA CYS A 152 -10.92 -7.16 -9.39
C CYS A 152 -10.29 -7.35 -10.78
N GLY A 153 -11.13 -7.72 -11.79
CA GLY A 153 -10.70 -7.86 -13.18
C GLY A 153 -10.16 -6.56 -13.77
N MET A 154 -10.76 -5.41 -13.41
CA MET A 154 -10.31 -4.07 -13.82
C MET A 154 -8.91 -3.75 -13.28
N ALA A 155 -8.60 -4.14 -12.04
CA ALA A 155 -7.27 -3.96 -11.47
C ALA A 155 -6.21 -4.76 -12.25
N LYS A 156 -6.52 -6.01 -12.64
CA LYS A 156 -5.63 -6.82 -13.49
C LYS A 156 -5.42 -6.18 -14.86
N LEU A 157 -6.48 -5.68 -15.49
CA LEU A 157 -6.40 -4.99 -16.78
C LEU A 157 -5.52 -3.74 -16.69
N LEU A 158 -5.68 -2.94 -15.63
CA LEU A 158 -4.87 -1.75 -15.40
C LEU A 158 -3.39 -2.07 -15.12
N MET A 159 -3.09 -3.22 -14.51
CA MET A 159 -1.71 -3.68 -14.32
C MET A 159 -1.02 -4.04 -15.64
N LEU A 160 -1.78 -4.46 -16.68
CA LEU A 160 -1.25 -4.77 -18.00
C LEU A 160 -0.90 -3.51 -18.81
N LEU A 161 -1.49 -2.36 -18.48
CA LEU A 161 -1.20 -1.10 -19.15
C LEU A 161 0.25 -0.66 -18.88
N SER A 162 0.94 -0.23 -19.94
CA SER A 162 2.37 0.19 -19.88
C SER A 162 2.67 1.25 -18.83
N PHE A 163 1.70 2.10 -18.52
CA PHE A 163 1.81 3.15 -17.51
C PHE A 163 2.03 2.60 -16.09
N ASN A 164 1.46 1.44 -15.77
CA ASN A 164 1.59 0.78 -14.47
C ASN A 164 2.72 -0.28 -14.46
N LYS A 165 3.23 -0.68 -15.64
CA LYS A 165 4.24 -1.74 -15.79
C LYS A 165 5.63 -1.33 -15.28
N ASN A 166 5.96 -0.05 -15.29
CA ASN A 166 7.25 0.47 -14.79
C ASN A 166 7.40 0.34 -13.25
N ASN A 167 6.29 0.21 -12.52
CA ASN A 167 6.32 0.05 -11.07
C ASN A 167 6.77 -1.35 -10.62
N SER A 168 6.76 -2.34 -11.51
CA SER A 168 7.21 -3.71 -11.22
C SER A 168 8.69 -3.96 -11.59
N ARG A 169 9.32 -3.07 -12.35
CA ARG A 169 10.73 -3.23 -12.79
C ARG A 169 11.78 -2.73 -11.80
N ASN A 170 11.42 -1.93 -10.81
CA ASN A 170 12.35 -1.51 -9.74
C ASN A 170 12.55 -2.59 -8.64
N LYS A 171 12.28 -3.86 -8.96
CA LYS A 171 12.49 -5.00 -8.05
C LYS A 171 13.86 -5.65 -8.16
N SER A 172 14.83 -5.03 -8.80
CA SER A 172 16.20 -5.50 -8.80
C SER A 172 17.13 -4.34 -8.46
N CYS A 173 17.26 -4.06 -7.19
CA CYS A 173 18.50 -3.50 -6.66
C CYS A 173 19.20 -4.64 -5.94
N THR A 174 20.28 -5.06 -6.56
CA THR A 174 21.43 -5.80 -6.02
C THR A 174 21.79 -5.39 -4.60
#